data_211fecdb07f15da051b2ba5dc5e30ad5
#
_entry.id   211fecdb07f15da051b2ba5dc5e30ad5
#
_cell.length_a   1.000
_cell.length_b   1.000
_cell.length_c   1.000
_cell.angle_alpha   90.00
_cell.angle_beta   90.00
_cell.angle_gamma   90.00
#
_symmetry.space_group_name_H-M   'P 1'
#
loop_
_entity.id
_entity.type
_entity.pdbx_description
1 polymer ?
#
loop_
_entity_poly.entity_id
_entity_poly.type
_entity_poly.pdbx_seq_one_letter_code
_entity_poly.pdbx_strand_id
1 'polypeptide(L)'
;MKTTKLLTALLALAALVGCATEAPNATDYAAKVNPKIGSGGHGHVFVGANAPFGMTQVGPTSITQEWDWCSGYHDSENSVIGFSHTHLSGTGCGDLFDVTLMPVTGEVEYGRGRLGDYSTGFWSEADRTQEVVEPGYYSVPLTRYNIL
;
A
#
# COMPACT_ATOMS: atom_id res chain seq x y z
N MET A 1 25.24 -46.61 -16.77
CA MET A 1 24.88 -45.80 -15.60
C MET A 1 25.25 -44.31 -15.68
N LYS A 2 26.29 -43.87 -16.36
CA LYS A 2 26.65 -42.42 -16.48
C LYS A 2 25.75 -41.66 -17.46
N THR A 3 25.34 -42.27 -18.57
CA THR A 3 24.51 -41.67 -19.62
C THR A 3 23.05 -41.41 -19.16
N THR A 4 22.49 -42.28 -18.35
CA THR A 4 21.12 -42.10 -17.81
C THR A 4 21.00 -40.92 -16.83
N LYS A 5 22.02 -40.67 -16.01
CA LYS A 5 22.06 -39.52 -15.10
C LYS A 5 22.21 -38.17 -15.83
N LEU A 6 22.91 -38.17 -16.96
CA LEU A 6 23.07 -36.98 -17.78
C LEU A 6 21.74 -36.61 -18.48
N LEU A 7 20.98 -37.61 -18.95
CA LEU A 7 19.69 -37.42 -19.62
C LEU A 7 18.62 -36.89 -18.66
N THR A 8 18.60 -37.39 -17.41
CA THR A 8 17.68 -36.90 -16.37
C THR A 8 18.00 -35.46 -15.93
N ALA A 9 19.29 -35.11 -15.86
CA ALA A 9 19.72 -33.75 -15.54
C ALA A 9 19.35 -32.74 -16.64
N LEU A 10 19.46 -33.14 -17.92
CA LEU A 10 19.06 -32.30 -19.04
C LEU A 10 17.53 -32.10 -19.12
N LEU A 11 16.74 -33.14 -18.83
CA LEU A 11 15.27 -33.04 -18.77
C LEU A 11 14.79 -32.15 -17.62
N ALA A 12 15.46 -32.21 -16.45
CA ALA A 12 15.13 -31.36 -15.30
C ALA A 12 15.49 -29.89 -15.57
N LEU A 13 16.58 -29.62 -16.29
CA LEU A 13 16.97 -28.26 -16.67
C LEU A 13 16.01 -27.66 -17.73
N ALA A 14 15.53 -28.46 -18.67
CA ALA A 14 14.55 -28.03 -19.66
C ALA A 14 13.17 -27.71 -19.05
N ALA A 15 12.78 -28.40 -17.98
CA ALA A 15 11.52 -28.11 -17.26
C ALA A 15 11.58 -26.78 -16.46
N LEU A 16 12.75 -26.33 -16.04
CA LEU A 16 12.94 -25.06 -15.32
C LEU A 16 12.92 -23.82 -16.23
N VAL A 17 13.21 -23.97 -17.51
CA VAL A 17 13.24 -22.86 -18.47
C VAL A 17 11.84 -22.57 -19.05
N GLY A 18 10.87 -23.48 -18.88
CA GLY A 18 9.53 -23.34 -19.43
C GLY A 18 8.57 -22.38 -18.72
N CYS A 19 8.99 -21.78 -17.57
CA CYS A 19 8.10 -20.94 -16.75
C CYS A 19 8.27 -19.43 -16.93
N ALA A 20 9.04 -18.95 -17.90
CA ALA A 20 9.36 -17.52 -17.99
C ALA A 20 9.22 -16.89 -19.39
N THR A 21 8.42 -17.47 -20.29
CA THR A 21 8.05 -16.74 -21.51
C THR A 21 6.64 -16.17 -21.36
N GLU A 22 6.55 -14.89 -20.99
CA GLU A 22 5.32 -14.13 -21.23
C GLU A 22 4.94 -14.28 -22.70
N ALA A 23 3.69 -14.66 -22.95
CA ALA A 23 3.20 -14.75 -24.31
C ALA A 23 3.32 -13.36 -24.96
N PRO A 24 3.94 -13.23 -26.13
CA PRO A 24 4.01 -11.95 -26.83
C PRO A 24 2.59 -11.53 -27.20
N ASN A 25 2.07 -10.49 -26.56
CA ASN A 25 0.73 -9.89 -26.63
C ASN A 25 -0.24 -10.21 -25.46
N ALA A 26 0.25 -10.64 -24.29
CA ALA A 26 -0.61 -10.68 -23.11
C ALA A 26 -1.05 -9.24 -22.75
N THR A 27 -2.36 -9.01 -22.72
CA THR A 27 -2.88 -7.71 -22.25
C THR A 27 -2.57 -7.57 -20.77
N ASP A 28 -1.87 -6.51 -20.38
CA ASP A 28 -1.68 -6.18 -18.99
C ASP A 28 -3.00 -5.65 -18.41
N TYR A 29 -3.71 -6.53 -17.73
CA TYR A 29 -4.96 -6.17 -17.06
C TYR A 29 -4.70 -5.43 -15.75
N ALA A 30 -3.55 -5.61 -15.11
CA ALA A 30 -3.21 -4.91 -13.88
C ALA A 30 -3.08 -3.40 -14.12
N ALA A 31 -2.52 -2.99 -15.25
CA ALA A 31 -2.44 -1.59 -15.65
C ALA A 31 -3.81 -0.89 -15.85
N LYS A 32 -4.91 -1.65 -15.91
CA LYS A 32 -6.27 -1.12 -16.02
C LYS A 32 -6.97 -0.95 -14.67
N VAL A 33 -6.36 -1.44 -13.61
CA VAL A 33 -6.91 -1.32 -12.26
C VAL A 33 -6.58 0.05 -11.70
N ASN A 34 -7.60 0.75 -11.19
CA ASN A 34 -7.41 1.97 -10.42
C ASN A 34 -7.71 1.70 -8.94
N PRO A 35 -6.68 1.52 -8.08
CA PRO A 35 -6.88 1.21 -6.68
C PRO A 35 -7.48 2.36 -5.85
N LYS A 36 -7.62 3.56 -6.41
CA LYS A 36 -8.24 4.72 -5.75
C LYS A 36 -9.77 4.75 -5.89
N ILE A 37 -10.38 3.82 -6.62
CA ILE A 37 -11.85 3.77 -6.77
C ILE A 37 -12.50 3.56 -5.40
N GLY A 38 -13.38 4.50 -5.02
CA GLY A 38 -14.09 4.47 -3.74
C GLY A 38 -13.33 5.06 -2.55
N SER A 39 -12.14 5.63 -2.75
CA SER A 39 -11.34 6.22 -1.67
C SER A 39 -11.70 7.68 -1.36
N GLY A 40 -12.69 8.24 -2.02
CA GLY A 40 -13.20 9.60 -1.78
C GLY A 40 -14.71 9.63 -1.55
N GLY A 41 -15.23 10.76 -1.10
CA GLY A 41 -16.62 10.93 -0.73
C GLY A 41 -17.05 9.91 0.33
N HIS A 42 -18.19 9.26 0.17
CA HIS A 42 -18.72 8.25 1.10
C HIS A 42 -18.33 6.81 0.70
N GLY A 43 -17.22 6.62 -0.01
CA GLY A 43 -16.85 5.28 -0.52
C GLY A 43 -16.26 4.35 0.54
N HIS A 44 -15.55 4.89 1.52
CA HIS A 44 -14.91 4.16 2.64
C HIS A 44 -14.00 3.02 2.19
N VAL A 45 -13.26 3.22 1.10
CA VAL A 45 -12.29 2.25 0.59
C VAL A 45 -10.88 2.75 0.90
N PHE A 46 -10.10 1.90 1.57
CA PHE A 46 -8.69 2.18 1.81
C PHE A 46 -7.87 2.11 0.51
N VAL A 47 -6.72 2.73 0.51
CA VAL A 47 -5.71 2.59 -0.55
C VAL A 47 -4.49 1.89 0.04
N GLY A 48 -3.96 0.88 -0.65
CA GLY A 48 -2.80 0.18 -0.11
C GLY A 48 -2.32 -0.98 -0.96
N ALA A 49 -1.18 -1.52 -0.53
CA ALA A 49 -0.47 -2.61 -1.19
C ALA A 49 -0.88 -3.96 -0.57
N ASN A 50 -1.94 -4.57 -1.06
CA ASN A 50 -2.51 -5.80 -0.51
C ASN A 50 -2.48 -7.02 -1.45
N ALA A 51 -1.84 -6.91 -2.59
CA ALA A 51 -1.64 -8.07 -3.48
C ALA A 51 -0.47 -8.94 -2.98
N PRO A 52 -0.46 -10.28 -3.25
CA PRO A 52 -1.49 -11.01 -4.00
C PRO A 52 -2.60 -11.59 -3.11
N PHE A 53 -2.44 -11.67 -1.79
CA PHE A 53 -3.33 -12.47 -0.93
C PHE A 53 -4.31 -11.64 -0.09
N GLY A 54 -4.10 -10.35 0.05
CA GLY A 54 -4.98 -9.45 0.77
C GLY A 54 -5.16 -9.71 2.28
N MET A 55 -4.33 -10.58 2.88
CA MET A 55 -4.39 -10.88 4.31
C MET A 55 -3.89 -9.71 5.17
N THR A 56 -2.97 -8.94 4.63
CA THR A 56 -2.48 -7.71 5.22
C THR A 56 -2.71 -6.60 4.21
N GLN A 57 -3.47 -5.59 4.61
CA GLN A 57 -3.80 -4.45 3.76
C GLN A 57 -2.97 -3.25 4.21
N VAL A 58 -1.70 -3.22 3.79
CA VAL A 58 -0.80 -2.12 4.16
C VAL A 58 -1.14 -0.87 3.37
N GLY A 59 -1.50 0.19 4.06
CA GLY A 59 -1.86 1.45 3.43
C GLY A 59 -1.70 2.67 4.33
N PRO A 60 -1.68 3.88 3.74
CA PRO A 60 -1.56 5.11 4.50
C PRO A 60 -2.80 5.35 5.35
N THR A 61 -2.58 5.84 6.56
CA THR A 61 -3.62 6.25 7.49
C THR A 61 -3.51 7.73 7.73
N SER A 62 -4.56 8.46 7.43
CA SER A 62 -4.67 9.90 7.62
C SER A 62 -5.07 10.24 9.06
N ILE A 63 -4.93 11.51 9.44
CA ILE A 63 -5.52 12.00 10.69
C ILE A 63 -7.04 11.83 10.59
N THR A 64 -7.60 11.10 11.54
CA THR A 64 -9.04 10.83 11.59
C THR A 64 -9.81 12.14 11.80
N GLN A 65 -10.77 12.37 10.93
CA GLN A 65 -11.65 13.56 10.99
C GLN A 65 -13.09 13.15 11.32
N GLU A 66 -13.81 12.73 10.31
CA GLU A 66 -15.21 12.38 10.39
C GLU A 66 -15.45 10.97 9.83
N TRP A 67 -16.71 10.60 9.64
CA TRP A 67 -17.12 9.28 9.19
C TRP A 67 -16.47 8.84 7.86
N ASP A 68 -16.26 9.74 6.92
CA ASP A 68 -15.69 9.43 5.61
C ASP A 68 -14.21 8.98 5.69
N TRP A 69 -13.52 9.28 6.80
CA TRP A 69 -12.13 8.84 7.05
C TRP A 69 -12.03 7.51 7.79
N CYS A 70 -13.13 6.77 7.93
CA CYS A 70 -13.17 5.55 8.74
C CYS A 70 -12.24 4.43 8.22
N SER A 71 -11.92 4.41 6.93
CA SER A 71 -10.97 3.44 6.33
C SER A 71 -9.52 3.93 6.31
N GLY A 72 -9.21 5.01 7.02
CA GLY A 72 -7.87 5.56 7.18
C GLY A 72 -7.44 6.49 6.04
N TYR A 73 -7.64 6.13 4.81
CA TYR A 73 -7.36 6.96 3.65
C TYR A 73 -8.61 7.70 3.18
N HIS A 74 -8.45 8.97 2.85
CA HIS A 74 -9.46 9.70 2.09
C HIS A 74 -8.78 10.56 1.01
N ASP A 75 -9.30 10.56 -0.21
CA ASP A 75 -8.65 11.20 -1.37
C ASP A 75 -8.50 12.73 -1.22
N SER A 76 -9.32 13.37 -0.40
CA SER A 76 -9.23 14.82 -0.12
C SER A 76 -8.27 15.21 1.02
N GLU A 77 -7.65 14.23 1.72
CA GLU A 77 -6.79 14.48 2.88
C GLU A 77 -5.33 14.20 2.57
N ASN A 78 -4.46 15.11 2.97
CA ASN A 78 -3.01 15.00 2.74
C ASN A 78 -2.22 14.56 3.97
N SER A 79 -2.82 14.51 5.16
CA SER A 79 -2.10 14.07 6.35
C SER A 79 -1.88 12.57 6.36
N VAL A 80 -0.72 12.15 6.84
CA VAL A 80 -0.37 10.73 7.10
C VAL A 80 0.18 10.63 8.51
N ILE A 81 -0.43 9.76 9.32
CA ILE A 81 0.03 9.42 10.67
C ILE A 81 0.73 8.05 10.72
N GLY A 82 0.84 7.39 9.60
CA GLY A 82 1.55 6.13 9.43
C GLY A 82 0.92 5.23 8.38
N PHE A 83 1.48 4.04 8.26
CA PHE A 83 1.01 2.98 7.37
C PHE A 83 0.48 1.85 8.24
N SER A 84 -0.83 1.64 8.19
CA SER A 84 -1.52 0.60 8.96
C SER A 84 -1.59 -0.70 8.20
N HIS A 85 -1.76 -1.82 8.92
CA HIS A 85 -1.71 -3.16 8.35
C HIS A 85 -3.09 -3.78 8.15
N THR A 86 -4.12 -3.22 8.76
CA THR A 86 -5.49 -3.74 8.66
C THR A 86 -6.46 -2.63 8.33
N HIS A 87 -7.25 -2.86 7.29
CA HIS A 87 -8.30 -1.94 6.83
C HIS A 87 -9.55 -2.73 6.45
N LEU A 88 -10.70 -2.14 6.71
CA LEU A 88 -11.97 -2.57 6.16
C LEU A 88 -12.24 -1.79 4.86
N SER A 89 -13.05 -2.34 3.99
CA SER A 89 -13.37 -1.70 2.71
C SER A 89 -14.86 -1.59 2.51
N GLY A 90 -15.35 -0.35 2.33
CA GLY A 90 -16.75 -0.06 2.03
C GLY A 90 -17.73 -0.23 3.20
N THR A 91 -17.26 -0.45 4.42
CA THR A 91 -18.14 -0.76 5.57
C THR A 91 -18.73 0.46 6.26
N GLY A 92 -18.04 1.60 6.19
CA GLY A 92 -18.42 2.80 6.95
C GLY A 92 -18.27 2.65 8.47
N CYS A 93 -17.51 1.67 8.93
CA CYS A 93 -17.11 1.48 10.32
C CYS A 93 -15.68 1.95 10.51
N GLY A 94 -15.36 2.50 11.67
CA GLY A 94 -13.98 2.88 11.99
C GLY A 94 -13.06 1.66 12.01
N ASP A 95 -11.96 1.76 11.29
CA ASP A 95 -10.91 0.74 11.26
C ASP A 95 -10.10 0.74 12.56
N LEU A 96 -9.63 -0.42 12.96
CA LEU A 96 -8.80 -0.56 14.17
C LEU A 96 -7.37 -0.09 13.97
N PHE A 97 -6.85 -0.19 12.73
CA PHE A 97 -5.46 0.14 12.37
C PHE A 97 -4.44 -0.56 13.28
N ASP A 98 -4.64 -1.85 13.58
CA ASP A 98 -4.00 -2.62 14.66
C ASP A 98 -2.50 -2.40 14.81
N VAL A 99 -1.77 -2.37 13.70
CA VAL A 99 -0.35 -2.03 13.68
C VAL A 99 -0.15 -0.88 12.71
N THR A 100 0.32 0.25 13.22
CA THR A 100 0.62 1.43 12.41
C THR A 100 2.09 1.80 12.59
N LEU A 101 2.82 1.88 11.48
CA LEU A 101 4.23 2.28 11.45
C LEU A 101 4.36 3.64 10.78
N MET A 102 5.00 4.58 11.46
CA MET A 102 5.31 5.90 10.90
C MET A 102 6.83 6.04 10.76
N PRO A 103 7.36 6.13 9.52
CA PRO A 103 8.76 6.45 9.32
C PRO A 103 9.01 7.92 9.66
N VAL A 104 10.05 8.19 10.42
CA VAL A 104 10.45 9.54 10.84
C VAL A 104 11.95 9.72 10.70
N THR A 105 12.39 10.96 10.47
CA THR A 105 13.80 11.36 10.54
C THR A 105 13.99 12.36 11.67
N GLY A 106 15.16 12.34 12.30
CA GLY A 106 15.49 13.24 13.39
C GLY A 106 14.93 12.79 14.75
N GLU A 107 14.52 13.74 15.57
CA GLU A 107 13.97 13.46 16.89
C GLU A 107 12.54 12.92 16.80
N VAL A 108 12.25 11.88 17.58
CA VAL A 108 10.94 11.24 17.59
C VAL A 108 10.02 11.99 18.54
N GLU A 109 8.93 12.52 17.99
CA GLU A 109 7.83 13.05 18.79
C GLU A 109 6.82 11.92 19.10
N TYR A 110 6.37 11.86 20.34
CA TYR A 110 5.37 10.89 20.79
C TYR A 110 3.97 11.49 20.70
N GLY A 111 3.03 10.67 20.31
CA GLY A 111 1.63 11.05 20.11
C GLY A 111 1.28 11.23 18.65
N ARG A 112 0.02 11.05 18.33
CA ARG A 112 -0.50 11.21 16.97
C ARG A 112 -0.82 12.67 16.70
N GLY A 113 -0.61 13.10 15.46
CA GLY A 113 -1.20 14.35 14.96
C GLY A 113 -2.72 14.36 15.14
N ARG A 114 -3.28 15.53 15.32
CA ARG A 114 -4.72 15.73 15.50
C ARG A 114 -5.23 16.77 14.53
N LEU A 115 -6.46 16.58 14.08
CA LEU A 115 -7.12 17.59 13.27
C LEU A 115 -7.17 18.93 14.01
N GLY A 116 -6.70 19.99 13.34
CA GLY A 116 -6.64 21.34 13.91
C GLY A 116 -5.45 21.62 14.83
N ASP A 117 -4.63 20.60 15.16
CA ASP A 117 -3.37 20.76 15.89
C ASP A 117 -2.25 20.01 15.17
N TYR A 118 -1.65 20.68 14.22
CA TYR A 118 -0.52 20.17 13.42
C TYR A 118 0.84 20.57 13.99
N SER A 119 0.88 21.12 15.21
CA SER A 119 2.11 21.59 15.85
C SER A 119 2.91 20.48 16.50
N THR A 120 2.27 19.37 16.86
CA THR A 120 2.86 18.29 17.66
C THR A 120 2.50 16.91 17.09
N GLY A 121 3.22 15.89 17.56
CA GLY A 121 2.99 14.50 17.24
C GLY A 121 3.61 14.02 15.93
N PHE A 122 3.61 12.72 15.76
CA PHE A 122 4.11 12.08 14.54
C PHE A 122 3.05 12.09 13.45
N TRP A 123 3.21 12.93 12.50
CA TRP A 123 2.42 13.01 11.27
C TRP A 123 3.26 13.70 10.20
N SER A 124 2.92 13.53 8.96
CA SER A 124 3.49 14.26 7.84
C SER A 124 2.41 14.63 6.84
N GLU A 125 2.63 15.71 6.14
CA GLU A 125 1.92 15.97 4.90
C GLU A 125 2.48 15.03 3.81
N ALA A 126 1.59 14.47 3.01
CA ALA A 126 1.90 13.66 1.85
C ALA A 126 1.87 14.52 0.58
N ASP A 127 2.93 14.46 -0.23
CA ASP A 127 2.90 15.07 -1.55
C ASP A 127 2.10 14.19 -2.53
N ARG A 128 0.81 14.43 -2.61
CA ARG A 128 -0.10 13.69 -3.49
C ARG A 128 0.18 13.88 -4.98
N THR A 129 0.96 14.88 -5.36
CA THR A 129 1.33 15.07 -6.77
C THR A 129 2.35 14.03 -7.25
N GLN A 130 3.05 13.41 -6.31
CA GLN A 130 4.02 12.34 -6.53
C GLN A 130 3.52 10.99 -6.00
N GLU A 131 2.26 10.88 -5.60
CA GLU A 131 1.67 9.63 -5.13
C GLU A 131 1.59 8.61 -6.25
N VAL A 132 2.08 7.41 -6.00
CA VAL A 132 1.96 6.25 -6.90
C VAL A 132 1.08 5.20 -6.24
N VAL A 133 0.02 4.80 -6.94
CA VAL A 133 -0.94 3.80 -6.47
C VAL A 133 -1.16 2.78 -7.57
N GLU A 134 -0.63 1.59 -7.37
CA GLU A 134 -0.72 0.47 -8.31
C GLU A 134 -1.14 -0.80 -7.57
N PRO A 135 -1.67 -1.82 -8.25
CA PRO A 135 -1.96 -3.10 -7.63
C PRO A 135 -0.73 -3.70 -6.93
N GLY A 136 -0.78 -3.80 -5.59
CA GLY A 136 0.32 -4.31 -4.77
C GLY A 136 1.46 -3.32 -4.49
N TYR A 137 1.32 -2.06 -4.89
CA TYR A 137 2.34 -1.04 -4.64
C TYR A 137 1.70 0.30 -4.26
N TYR A 138 2.29 0.93 -3.25
CA TYR A 138 1.95 2.29 -2.83
C TYR A 138 3.21 3.06 -2.45
N SER A 139 3.32 4.30 -2.93
CA SER A 139 4.41 5.20 -2.57
C SER A 139 3.92 6.64 -2.52
N VAL A 140 4.36 7.39 -1.53
CA VAL A 140 4.10 8.83 -1.41
C VAL A 140 5.21 9.51 -0.62
N PRO A 141 5.71 10.67 -1.07
CA PRO A 141 6.67 11.44 -0.29
C PRO A 141 6.02 12.03 0.97
N LEU A 142 6.71 11.88 2.11
CA LEU A 142 6.37 12.47 3.39
C LEU A 142 7.19 13.75 3.59
N THR A 143 6.58 14.91 3.38
CA THR A 143 7.30 16.19 3.25
C THR A 143 7.96 16.63 4.53
N ARG A 144 7.30 16.43 5.70
CA ARG A 144 7.84 16.81 7.00
C ARG A 144 9.15 16.09 7.34
N TYR A 145 9.28 14.85 6.91
CA TYR A 145 10.43 14.00 7.25
C TYR A 145 11.40 13.81 6.08
N ASN A 146 11.08 14.37 4.90
CA ASN A 146 11.85 14.19 3.66
C ASN A 146 12.12 12.71 3.35
N ILE A 147 11.08 11.90 3.39
CA ILE A 147 11.08 10.46 3.16
C ILE A 147 10.20 10.15 1.93
N LEU A 148 10.69 9.20 1.11
CA LEU A 148 9.94 8.55 0.05
C LEU A 148 9.81 7.06 0.36
#